data_ca932ce41bd65bc880cd5b5f704e80ac
#
_entry.id   ca932ce41bd65bc880cd5b5f704e80ac
#
_cell.length_a   1.000
_cell.length_b   1.000
_cell.length_c   1.000
_cell.angle_alpha   90.00
_cell.angle_beta   90.00
_cell.angle_gamma   90.00
#
_symmetry.space_group_name_H-M   'P 1'
#
loop_
_entity.id
_entity.type
_entity.pdbx_description
1 polymer ?
#
loop_
_entity_poly.entity_id
_entity_poly.type
_entity_poly.pdbx_seq_one_letter_code
_entity_poly.pdbx_strand_id
1 'polypeptide(L)'
;MNESSRRGPRPDDALPTVEPPSAAFLVQLFVVPLTIVSCGLFVVWGFYWLAQMGNDPESYVRALRRNNEGRWQVALNFANDLRGPGGAALKNDAKLAGDLTGILDDEVASGRTNGSGHAAEQSKTLCGYLCRALGEFSVPEAAVPLLQRAVDAGDPQTAQAAVEALAVLSSNLTSTGKSFADPAAVAAALLTASRSDLPTLRSSASYALGVVGGSDSVARLRELLDDGDDDVRFNAAMGLARQGSDAAWTILEEMLALPDIMPPEGDQKGQAERYRRAMIVVNAIKGVGVLVDSSKQPPPEVISRLITTLADDPVSDVRSSAAALRRRIDRLDSNG
;
A
#
# COMPACT_ATOMS: atom_id res chain seq x y z
N MET A 1 65.29 -10.63 80.47
CA MET A 1 65.31 -10.58 78.99
C MET A 1 63.81 -10.67 78.56
N ASN A 2 63.24 -9.55 78.21
CA ASN A 2 61.81 -9.49 77.93
C ASN A 2 61.63 -8.98 76.47
N GLU A 3 61.39 -9.92 75.58
CA GLU A 3 61.05 -9.57 74.18
C GLU A 3 59.62 -9.23 74.03
N SER A 4 59.30 -7.95 74.01
CA SER A 4 58.01 -7.47 73.63
C SER A 4 57.83 -7.49 72.10
N SER A 5 57.12 -8.51 71.60
CA SER A 5 56.69 -8.64 70.22
C SER A 5 55.81 -7.44 69.81
N ARG A 6 56.30 -6.53 68.97
CA ARG A 6 55.56 -5.48 68.29
C ARG A 6 54.76 -6.12 67.15
N ARG A 7 53.46 -6.37 67.36
CA ARG A 7 52.53 -6.65 66.29
C ARG A 7 52.29 -5.34 65.54
N GLY A 8 52.67 -5.26 64.27
CA GLY A 8 52.30 -4.19 63.36
C GLY A 8 50.81 -4.15 63.13
N PRO A 9 50.25 -3.04 62.72
CA PRO A 9 48.81 -2.93 62.43
C PRO A 9 48.41 -3.90 61.35
N ARG A 10 47.24 -4.57 61.53
CA ARG A 10 46.68 -5.46 60.54
C ARG A 10 46.22 -4.68 59.30
N PRO A 11 46.36 -5.19 58.08
CA PRO A 11 45.93 -4.51 56.84
C PRO A 11 44.48 -4.08 56.85
N ASP A 12 43.61 -4.73 57.63
CA ASP A 12 42.18 -4.44 57.72
C ASP A 12 41.83 -3.16 58.50
N ASP A 13 42.78 -2.65 59.32
CA ASP A 13 42.55 -1.41 60.10
C ASP A 13 42.80 -0.15 59.28
N ALA A 14 43.23 -0.31 58.01
CA ALA A 14 43.53 0.82 57.11
C ALA A 14 42.41 1.08 56.06
N LEU A 15 41.31 0.30 56.07
CA LEU A 15 40.18 0.54 55.15
C LEU A 15 39.29 1.62 55.73
N PRO A 16 38.95 2.68 54.94
CA PRO A 16 37.99 3.65 55.36
C PRO A 16 36.62 3.01 55.63
N THR A 17 35.98 3.36 56.72
CA THR A 17 34.63 2.90 57.04
C THR A 17 33.69 3.35 55.93
N VAL A 18 33.12 2.35 55.20
CA VAL A 18 32.11 2.61 54.19
C VAL A 18 30.80 2.94 54.89
N GLU A 19 30.43 4.21 54.91
CA GLU A 19 29.12 4.64 55.40
C GLU A 19 28.02 4.07 54.47
N PRO A 20 26.93 3.51 55.01
CA PRO A 20 25.83 3.07 54.18
C PRO A 20 25.21 4.29 53.47
N PRO A 21 24.80 4.11 52.18
CA PRO A 21 24.24 5.23 51.40
C PRO A 21 23.02 5.82 52.11
N SER A 22 22.98 7.17 52.18
CA SER A 22 21.86 7.86 52.83
C SER A 22 20.55 7.58 52.08
N ALA A 23 19.43 7.58 52.83
CA ALA A 23 18.11 7.43 52.23
C ALA A 23 17.84 8.45 51.12
N ALA A 24 18.34 9.68 51.28
CA ALA A 24 18.27 10.72 50.25
C ALA A 24 19.02 10.35 48.98
N PHE A 25 20.19 9.74 49.08
CA PHE A 25 20.97 9.23 47.93
C PHE A 25 20.24 8.09 47.19
N LEU A 26 19.62 7.17 47.92
CA LEU A 26 18.82 6.07 47.30
C LEU A 26 17.58 6.61 46.57
N VAL A 27 16.90 7.62 47.15
CA VAL A 27 15.78 8.31 46.50
C VAL A 27 16.26 9.00 45.21
N GLN A 28 17.38 9.70 45.28
CA GLN A 28 17.90 10.45 44.12
C GLN A 28 18.40 9.50 43.02
N LEU A 29 18.97 8.34 43.38
CA LEU A 29 19.50 7.37 42.44
C LEU A 29 18.41 6.53 41.73
N PHE A 30 17.34 6.20 42.43
CA PHE A 30 16.28 5.30 41.91
C PHE A 30 14.97 6.00 41.60
N VAL A 31 14.47 6.85 42.51
CA VAL A 31 13.13 7.45 42.36
C VAL A 31 13.15 8.54 41.29
N VAL A 32 14.19 9.39 41.22
CA VAL A 32 14.26 10.45 40.23
C VAL A 32 14.31 9.88 38.79
N PRO A 33 15.21 8.95 38.44
CA PRO A 33 15.20 8.33 37.11
C PRO A 33 13.90 7.59 36.79
N LEU A 34 13.33 6.86 37.77
CA LEU A 34 12.07 6.17 37.61
C LEU A 34 10.92 7.13 37.30
N THR A 35 10.87 8.26 37.99
CA THR A 35 9.86 9.30 37.76
C THR A 35 9.98 9.89 36.37
N ILE A 36 11.20 10.19 35.89
CA ILE A 36 11.45 10.73 34.55
C ILE A 36 10.98 9.72 33.50
N VAL A 37 11.35 8.44 33.65
CA VAL A 37 10.92 7.38 32.71
C VAL A 37 9.41 7.22 32.73
N SER A 38 8.79 7.21 33.93
CA SER A 38 7.35 7.11 34.07
C SER A 38 6.62 8.29 33.42
N CYS A 39 7.09 9.52 33.61
CA CYS A 39 6.55 10.71 32.94
C CYS A 39 6.67 10.57 31.41
N GLY A 40 7.81 10.11 30.90
CA GLY A 40 7.99 9.84 29.48
C GLY A 40 6.99 8.82 28.92
N LEU A 41 6.79 7.70 29.63
CA LEU A 41 5.81 6.68 29.28
C LEU A 41 4.38 7.21 29.34
N PHE A 42 4.02 8.04 30.34
CA PHE A 42 2.71 8.68 30.42
C PHE A 42 2.45 9.64 29.27
N VAL A 43 3.45 10.40 28.85
CA VAL A 43 3.35 11.29 27.68
C VAL A 43 3.12 10.48 26.41
N VAL A 44 3.93 9.43 26.17
CA VAL A 44 3.77 8.54 25.01
C VAL A 44 2.40 7.85 25.03
N TRP A 45 1.98 7.34 26.19
CA TRP A 45 0.66 6.73 26.36
C TRP A 45 -0.47 7.74 26.14
N GLY A 46 -0.32 8.96 26.63
CA GLY A 46 -1.29 10.06 26.41
C GLY A 46 -1.42 10.43 24.95
N PHE A 47 -0.31 10.53 24.20
CA PHE A 47 -0.34 10.74 22.75
C PHE A 47 -0.96 9.56 22.01
N TYR A 48 -0.65 8.32 22.38
CA TYR A 48 -1.26 7.12 21.82
C TYR A 48 -2.79 7.10 22.05
N TRP A 49 -3.21 7.39 23.28
CA TRP A 49 -4.63 7.49 23.65
C TRP A 49 -5.34 8.62 22.89
N LEU A 50 -4.71 9.80 22.79
CA LEU A 50 -5.25 10.95 22.05
C LEU A 50 -5.36 10.64 20.55
N ALA A 51 -4.37 9.95 19.98
CA ALA A 51 -4.41 9.51 18.58
C ALA A 51 -5.57 8.52 18.31
N GLN A 52 -5.93 7.69 19.30
CA GLN A 52 -7.06 6.78 19.16
C GLN A 52 -8.44 7.44 19.39
N MET A 53 -8.50 8.56 20.10
CA MET A 53 -9.77 9.29 20.30
C MET A 53 -10.34 9.92 19.01
N GLY A 54 -9.52 10.07 17.97
CA GLY A 54 -9.94 10.62 16.65
C GLY A 54 -10.71 9.64 15.76
N ASN A 55 -10.72 8.34 16.07
CA ASN A 55 -11.22 7.29 15.18
C ASN A 55 -12.66 6.82 15.54
N ASP A 56 -13.53 7.73 15.99
CA ASP A 56 -14.95 7.40 16.16
C ASP A 56 -15.65 7.32 14.78
N PRO A 57 -16.05 6.09 14.33
CA PRO A 57 -16.69 5.90 13.02
C PRO A 57 -17.95 6.73 12.84
N GLU A 58 -18.72 6.93 13.91
CA GLU A 58 -19.93 7.73 13.86
C GLU A 58 -19.64 9.22 13.63
N SER A 59 -18.49 9.72 14.08
CA SER A 59 -18.08 11.10 13.82
C SER A 59 -17.81 11.34 12.34
N TYR A 60 -17.18 10.37 11.64
CA TYR A 60 -16.96 10.42 10.20
C TYR A 60 -18.28 10.40 9.43
N VAL A 61 -19.18 9.46 9.76
CA VAL A 61 -20.51 9.38 9.12
C VAL A 61 -21.30 10.68 9.32
N ARG A 62 -21.32 11.23 10.55
CA ARG A 62 -21.98 12.51 10.83
C ARG A 62 -21.36 13.66 10.02
N ALA A 63 -20.04 13.72 9.90
CA ALA A 63 -19.34 14.75 9.14
C ALA A 63 -19.61 14.63 7.62
N LEU A 64 -19.62 13.41 7.08
CA LEU A 64 -19.92 13.13 5.68
C LEU A 64 -21.38 13.41 5.30
N ARG A 65 -22.32 13.27 6.23
CA ARG A 65 -23.74 13.61 6.01
C ARG A 65 -24.02 15.13 6.05
N ARG A 66 -23.09 15.94 6.57
CA ARG A 66 -23.25 17.41 6.55
C ARG A 66 -23.00 17.93 5.14
N ASN A 67 -23.94 18.74 4.62
CA ASN A 67 -23.79 19.34 3.28
C ASN A 67 -22.86 20.56 3.33
N ASN A 68 -21.53 20.31 3.32
CA ASN A 68 -20.49 21.34 3.28
C ASN A 68 -19.41 21.00 2.23
N GLU A 69 -18.64 22.00 1.81
CA GLU A 69 -17.61 21.85 0.78
C GLU A 69 -16.41 20.96 1.18
N GLY A 70 -16.19 20.74 2.49
CA GLY A 70 -15.08 19.94 3.00
C GLY A 70 -15.32 18.43 3.10
N ARG A 71 -16.46 17.91 2.65
CA ARG A 71 -16.82 16.48 2.78
C ARG A 71 -15.81 15.53 2.14
N TRP A 72 -15.25 15.91 1.01
CA TRP A 72 -14.25 15.10 0.32
C TRP A 72 -12.94 14.94 1.15
N GLN A 73 -12.56 15.96 1.94
CA GLN A 73 -11.41 15.87 2.85
C GLN A 73 -11.68 14.87 3.98
N VAL A 74 -12.93 14.86 4.49
CA VAL A 74 -13.35 13.88 5.50
C VAL A 74 -13.27 12.46 4.93
N ALA A 75 -13.74 12.24 3.69
CA ALA A 75 -13.66 10.95 3.03
C ALA A 75 -12.21 10.51 2.77
N LEU A 76 -11.34 11.44 2.35
CA LEU A 76 -9.90 11.19 2.19
C LEU A 76 -9.24 10.78 3.52
N ASN A 77 -9.47 11.56 4.59
CA ASN A 77 -8.91 11.29 5.90
C ASN A 77 -9.39 9.93 6.42
N PHE A 78 -10.67 9.64 6.25
CA PHE A 78 -11.24 8.36 6.65
C PHE A 78 -10.63 7.17 5.90
N ALA A 79 -10.45 7.28 4.57
CA ALA A 79 -9.76 6.26 3.78
C ALA A 79 -8.31 6.03 4.25
N ASN A 80 -7.61 7.11 4.63
CA ASN A 80 -6.26 7.02 5.17
C ASN A 80 -6.24 6.37 6.58
N ASP A 81 -7.21 6.69 7.43
CA ASP A 81 -7.31 6.11 8.77
C ASP A 81 -7.65 4.61 8.71
N LEU A 82 -8.52 4.19 7.77
CA LEU A 82 -8.76 2.77 7.49
C LEU A 82 -7.48 2.04 7.08
N ARG A 83 -6.61 2.69 6.30
CA ARG A 83 -5.31 2.14 5.87
C ARG A 83 -4.29 2.12 6.99
N GLY A 84 -4.41 3.02 7.95
CA GLY A 84 -3.50 3.19 9.07
C GLY A 84 -3.60 2.07 10.13
N PRO A 85 -2.67 2.09 11.10
CA PRO A 85 -2.58 1.04 12.15
C PRO A 85 -3.85 0.89 13.00
N GLY A 86 -4.65 1.96 13.17
CA GLY A 86 -5.92 1.97 13.92
C GLY A 86 -7.12 1.46 13.13
N GLY A 87 -6.98 1.27 11.81
CA GLY A 87 -8.11 0.93 10.92
C GLY A 87 -8.56 -0.52 10.96
N ALA A 88 -7.76 -1.43 11.52
CA ALA A 88 -8.03 -2.87 11.46
C ALA A 88 -9.41 -3.29 12.00
N ALA A 89 -9.85 -2.68 13.10
CA ALA A 89 -11.18 -2.93 13.67
C ALA A 89 -12.30 -2.38 12.77
N LEU A 90 -12.08 -1.20 12.18
CA LEU A 90 -13.06 -0.52 11.33
C LEU A 90 -13.27 -1.25 9.99
N LYS A 91 -12.23 -1.87 9.45
CA LYS A 91 -12.30 -2.62 8.17
C LYS A 91 -13.29 -3.78 8.19
N ASN A 92 -13.64 -4.31 9.36
CA ASN A 92 -14.58 -5.41 9.51
C ASN A 92 -16.00 -4.96 9.90
N ASP A 93 -16.26 -3.66 9.99
CA ASP A 93 -17.57 -3.12 10.34
C ASP A 93 -18.48 -3.00 9.11
N ALA A 94 -19.35 -3.99 8.91
CA ALA A 94 -20.31 -4.01 7.81
C ALA A 94 -21.35 -2.88 7.91
N LYS A 95 -21.71 -2.44 9.13
CA LYS A 95 -22.64 -1.30 9.32
C LYS A 95 -22.01 -0.01 8.80
N LEU A 96 -20.74 0.22 9.14
CA LEU A 96 -19.99 1.38 8.68
C LEU A 96 -19.84 1.38 7.15
N ALA A 97 -19.53 0.23 6.54
CA ALA A 97 -19.52 0.09 5.08
C ALA A 97 -20.89 0.41 4.45
N GLY A 98 -21.98 -0.04 5.08
CA GLY A 98 -23.36 0.29 4.68
C GLY A 98 -23.70 1.78 4.81
N ASP A 99 -23.26 2.45 5.87
CA ASP A 99 -23.41 3.89 6.04
C ASP A 99 -22.71 4.69 4.93
N LEU A 100 -21.47 4.27 4.56
CA LEU A 100 -20.72 4.90 3.45
C LEU A 100 -21.39 4.65 2.10
N THR A 101 -21.91 3.46 1.88
CA THR A 101 -22.70 3.11 0.69
C THR A 101 -23.89 4.06 0.55
N GLY A 102 -24.68 4.24 1.61
CA GLY A 102 -25.81 5.17 1.60
C GLY A 102 -25.41 6.62 1.30
N ILE A 103 -24.26 7.07 1.84
CA ILE A 103 -23.75 8.43 1.55
C ILE A 103 -23.31 8.55 0.09
N LEU A 104 -22.67 7.53 -0.49
CA LEU A 104 -22.30 7.52 -1.90
C LEU A 104 -23.53 7.53 -2.82
N ASP A 105 -24.52 6.71 -2.51
CA ASP A 105 -25.78 6.64 -3.28
C ASP A 105 -26.56 7.94 -3.22
N ASP A 106 -26.67 8.57 -2.04
CA ASP A 106 -27.30 9.88 -1.85
C ASP A 106 -26.58 10.97 -2.67
N GLU A 107 -25.23 10.94 -2.71
CA GLU A 107 -24.45 11.92 -3.46
C GLU A 107 -24.70 11.78 -4.97
N VAL A 108 -24.66 10.56 -5.48
CA VAL A 108 -24.95 10.28 -6.91
C VAL A 108 -26.39 10.63 -7.26
N ALA A 109 -27.36 10.22 -6.44
CA ALA A 109 -28.77 10.51 -6.65
C ALA A 109 -29.08 12.02 -6.61
N SER A 110 -28.26 12.82 -5.92
CA SER A 110 -28.41 14.28 -5.90
C SER A 110 -28.23 14.95 -7.27
N GLY A 111 -27.61 14.25 -8.24
CA GLY A 111 -27.29 14.76 -9.57
C GLY A 111 -26.19 15.83 -9.60
N ARG A 112 -25.54 16.13 -8.45
CA ARG A 112 -24.43 17.11 -8.38
C ARG A 112 -23.25 16.73 -9.25
N THR A 113 -22.96 15.45 -9.37
CA THR A 113 -21.88 14.93 -10.23
C THR A 113 -22.10 15.23 -11.72
N ASN A 114 -23.34 15.41 -12.17
CA ASN A 114 -23.69 15.67 -13.57
C ASN A 114 -23.57 17.15 -13.96
N GLY A 115 -23.31 18.02 -12.97
CA GLY A 115 -23.16 19.45 -13.19
C GLY A 115 -21.80 19.84 -13.75
N SER A 116 -21.59 21.14 -13.89
CA SER A 116 -20.31 21.75 -14.23
C SER A 116 -19.86 22.73 -13.14
N GLY A 117 -18.55 23.00 -13.07
CA GLY A 117 -17.98 23.91 -12.10
C GLY A 117 -17.57 23.27 -10.79
N HIS A 118 -17.12 24.11 -9.85
CA HIS A 118 -16.44 23.69 -8.62
C HIS A 118 -17.25 22.71 -7.76
N ALA A 119 -18.55 22.93 -7.61
CA ALA A 119 -19.41 22.05 -6.81
C ALA A 119 -19.54 20.63 -7.40
N ALA A 120 -19.59 20.53 -8.74
CA ALA A 120 -19.63 19.22 -9.41
C ALA A 120 -18.30 18.47 -9.26
N GLU A 121 -17.18 19.18 -9.42
CA GLU A 121 -15.85 18.57 -9.23
C GLU A 121 -15.62 18.11 -7.77
N GLN A 122 -16.10 18.88 -6.79
CA GLN A 122 -16.07 18.44 -5.39
C GLN A 122 -16.94 17.21 -5.16
N SER A 123 -18.10 17.13 -5.79
CA SER A 123 -18.99 15.97 -5.69
C SER A 123 -18.36 14.71 -6.29
N LYS A 124 -17.76 14.80 -7.49
CA LYS A 124 -17.00 13.70 -8.11
C LYS A 124 -15.81 13.27 -7.23
N THR A 125 -15.07 14.26 -6.71
CA THR A 125 -13.96 14.01 -5.80
C THR A 125 -14.40 13.27 -4.53
N LEU A 126 -15.54 13.66 -3.96
CA LEU A 126 -16.14 12.98 -2.82
C LEU A 126 -16.51 11.53 -3.17
N CYS A 127 -17.22 11.30 -4.29
CA CYS A 127 -17.57 9.95 -4.74
C CYS A 127 -16.32 9.08 -4.93
N GLY A 128 -15.26 9.62 -5.53
CA GLY A 128 -14.00 8.92 -5.70
C GLY A 128 -13.35 8.50 -4.36
N TYR A 129 -13.33 9.39 -3.36
CA TYR A 129 -12.78 9.04 -2.04
C TYR A 129 -13.69 8.10 -1.25
N LEU A 130 -15.00 8.17 -1.41
CA LEU A 130 -15.92 7.17 -0.83
C LEU A 130 -15.70 5.78 -1.43
N CYS A 131 -15.51 5.68 -2.76
CA CYS A 131 -15.13 4.42 -3.40
C CYS A 131 -13.81 3.88 -2.84
N ARG A 132 -12.78 4.72 -2.72
CA ARG A 132 -11.49 4.31 -2.12
C ARG A 132 -11.64 3.86 -0.68
N ALA A 133 -12.43 4.56 0.14
CA ALA A 133 -12.71 4.16 1.51
C ALA A 133 -13.41 2.79 1.57
N LEU A 134 -14.40 2.54 0.70
CA LEU A 134 -15.08 1.24 0.58
C LEU A 134 -14.12 0.11 0.18
N GLY A 135 -13.13 0.39 -0.67
CA GLY A 135 -12.08 -0.56 -1.02
C GLY A 135 -11.19 -1.00 0.14
N GLU A 136 -11.04 -0.16 1.16
CA GLU A 136 -10.20 -0.48 2.33
C GLU A 136 -10.86 -1.46 3.32
N PHE A 137 -12.15 -1.73 3.19
CA PHE A 137 -12.84 -2.69 4.04
C PHE A 137 -12.41 -4.14 3.78
N SER A 138 -12.77 -5.01 4.72
CA SER A 138 -12.62 -6.48 4.62
C SER A 138 -13.98 -7.17 4.73
N VAL A 139 -15.03 -6.52 4.23
CA VAL A 139 -16.42 -7.02 4.20
C VAL A 139 -16.91 -7.08 2.76
N PRO A 140 -17.48 -8.24 2.34
CA PRO A 140 -17.93 -8.45 0.95
C PRO A 140 -18.99 -7.46 0.48
N GLU A 141 -19.81 -6.94 1.40
CA GLU A 141 -20.91 -6.02 1.13
C GLU A 141 -20.43 -4.68 0.54
N ALA A 142 -19.19 -4.29 0.81
CA ALA A 142 -18.58 -3.07 0.25
C ALA A 142 -18.41 -3.14 -1.29
N ALA A 143 -18.48 -4.33 -1.90
CA ALA A 143 -18.39 -4.48 -3.36
C ALA A 143 -19.61 -3.95 -4.11
N VAL A 144 -20.82 -4.03 -3.53
CA VAL A 144 -22.08 -3.72 -4.23
C VAL A 144 -22.10 -2.31 -4.83
N PRO A 145 -21.83 -1.23 -4.07
CA PRO A 145 -21.81 0.12 -4.63
C PRO A 145 -20.66 0.32 -5.62
N LEU A 146 -19.53 -0.36 -5.42
CA LEU A 146 -18.38 -0.27 -6.32
C LEU A 146 -18.68 -0.89 -7.69
N LEU A 147 -19.41 -2.01 -7.74
CA LEU A 147 -19.83 -2.62 -9.01
C LEU A 147 -20.66 -1.67 -9.86
N GLN A 148 -21.60 -0.97 -9.26
CA GLN A 148 -22.44 0.00 -9.97
C GLN A 148 -21.64 1.17 -10.52
N ARG A 149 -20.67 1.67 -9.75
CA ARG A 149 -19.82 2.81 -10.16
C ARG A 149 -18.79 2.41 -11.20
N ALA A 150 -18.21 1.21 -11.11
CA ALA A 150 -17.18 0.71 -12.02
C ALA A 150 -17.62 0.69 -13.50
N VAL A 151 -18.91 0.59 -13.75
CA VAL A 151 -19.50 0.54 -15.11
C VAL A 151 -20.20 1.85 -15.50
N ASP A 152 -20.12 2.89 -14.68
CA ASP A 152 -20.77 4.19 -14.95
C ASP A 152 -19.96 5.00 -15.95
N ALA A 153 -20.38 4.98 -17.21
CA ALA A 153 -19.76 5.74 -18.28
C ALA A 153 -19.94 7.27 -18.17
N GLY A 154 -20.91 7.73 -17.36
CA GLY A 154 -21.19 9.16 -17.15
C GLY A 154 -20.20 9.85 -16.21
N ASP A 155 -19.53 9.10 -15.33
CA ASP A 155 -18.53 9.62 -14.39
C ASP A 155 -17.26 8.74 -14.42
N PRO A 156 -16.36 8.92 -15.40
CA PRO A 156 -15.16 8.12 -15.55
C PRO A 156 -14.21 8.20 -14.34
N GLN A 157 -14.18 9.33 -13.64
CA GLN A 157 -13.32 9.53 -12.48
C GLN A 157 -13.76 8.65 -11.31
N THR A 158 -15.06 8.63 -11.02
CA THR A 158 -15.61 7.73 -10.00
C THR A 158 -15.55 6.27 -10.44
N ALA A 159 -15.75 5.97 -11.74
CA ALA A 159 -15.61 4.62 -12.28
C ALA A 159 -14.18 4.08 -12.08
N GLN A 160 -13.18 4.89 -12.38
CA GLN A 160 -11.77 4.52 -12.14
C GLN A 160 -11.51 4.24 -10.65
N ALA A 161 -11.97 5.13 -9.76
CA ALA A 161 -11.79 4.96 -8.32
C ALA A 161 -12.50 3.69 -7.81
N ALA A 162 -13.67 3.35 -8.35
CA ALA A 162 -14.40 2.13 -8.01
C ALA A 162 -13.69 0.86 -8.48
N VAL A 163 -13.13 0.88 -9.69
CA VAL A 163 -12.32 -0.24 -10.24
C VAL A 163 -11.08 -0.48 -9.39
N GLU A 164 -10.35 0.57 -9.04
CA GLU A 164 -9.18 0.51 -8.15
C GLU A 164 -9.57 -0.03 -6.75
N ALA A 165 -10.70 0.45 -6.22
CA ALA A 165 -11.24 0.02 -4.94
C ALA A 165 -11.62 -1.48 -4.92
N LEU A 166 -12.17 -2.02 -6.01
CA LEU A 166 -12.46 -3.45 -6.13
C LEU A 166 -11.18 -4.30 -6.04
N ALA A 167 -10.06 -3.84 -6.60
CA ALA A 167 -8.78 -4.54 -6.48
C ALA A 167 -8.26 -4.53 -5.03
N VAL A 168 -8.35 -3.39 -4.34
CA VAL A 168 -7.95 -3.27 -2.94
C VAL A 168 -8.83 -4.15 -2.05
N LEU A 169 -10.15 -4.09 -2.23
CA LEU A 169 -11.11 -4.90 -1.51
C LEU A 169 -10.85 -6.42 -1.71
N SER A 170 -10.54 -6.83 -2.95
CA SER A 170 -10.16 -8.22 -3.25
C SER A 170 -8.96 -8.66 -2.42
N SER A 171 -7.92 -7.83 -2.36
CA SER A 171 -6.71 -8.11 -1.57
C SER A 171 -7.02 -8.19 -0.08
N ASN A 172 -7.84 -7.27 0.45
CA ASN A 172 -8.24 -7.23 1.85
C ASN A 172 -9.10 -8.44 2.23
N LEU A 173 -10.05 -8.84 1.39
CA LEU A 173 -10.86 -10.04 1.59
C LEU A 173 -9.98 -11.30 1.61
N THR A 174 -9.11 -11.46 0.62
CA THR A 174 -8.20 -12.60 0.52
C THR A 174 -7.28 -12.69 1.75
N SER A 175 -6.73 -11.58 2.21
CA SER A 175 -5.85 -11.53 3.40
C SER A 175 -6.56 -11.96 4.69
N THR A 176 -7.89 -11.86 4.73
CA THR A 176 -8.74 -12.28 5.86
C THR A 176 -9.44 -13.62 5.63
N GLY A 177 -9.07 -14.35 4.56
CA GLY A 177 -9.68 -15.63 4.20
C GLY A 177 -11.12 -15.53 3.70
N LYS A 178 -11.54 -14.34 3.26
CA LYS A 178 -12.87 -14.07 2.69
C LYS A 178 -12.79 -13.93 1.18
N SER A 179 -13.94 -13.93 0.52
CA SER A 179 -14.11 -13.69 -0.93
C SER A 179 -15.29 -12.74 -1.16
N PHE A 180 -15.41 -12.24 -2.37
CA PHE A 180 -16.62 -11.53 -2.79
C PHE A 180 -17.85 -12.42 -2.65
N ALA A 181 -19.00 -11.83 -2.33
CA ALA A 181 -20.28 -12.53 -2.32
C ALA A 181 -20.70 -12.98 -3.74
N ASP A 182 -20.39 -12.15 -4.76
CA ASP A 182 -20.60 -12.45 -6.17
C ASP A 182 -19.31 -12.18 -6.97
N PRO A 183 -18.37 -13.14 -7.04
CA PRO A 183 -17.14 -12.98 -7.81
C PRO A 183 -17.40 -12.82 -9.32
N ALA A 184 -18.50 -13.39 -9.84
CA ALA A 184 -18.82 -13.30 -11.27
C ALA A 184 -19.26 -11.88 -11.64
N ALA A 185 -20.05 -11.21 -10.80
CA ALA A 185 -20.41 -9.81 -10.99
C ALA A 185 -19.19 -8.89 -10.95
N VAL A 186 -18.22 -9.15 -10.05
CA VAL A 186 -16.96 -8.39 -9.98
C VAL A 186 -16.17 -8.57 -11.28
N ALA A 187 -15.98 -9.80 -11.74
CA ALA A 187 -15.27 -10.07 -12.99
C ALA A 187 -15.97 -9.39 -14.18
N ALA A 188 -17.29 -9.46 -14.29
CA ALA A 188 -18.06 -8.84 -15.36
C ALA A 188 -17.92 -7.30 -15.38
N ALA A 189 -17.96 -6.64 -14.21
CA ALA A 189 -17.76 -5.20 -14.10
C ALA A 189 -16.35 -4.79 -14.55
N LEU A 190 -15.32 -5.50 -14.10
CA LEU A 190 -13.93 -5.24 -14.49
C LEU A 190 -13.67 -5.51 -15.98
N LEU A 191 -14.26 -6.56 -16.53
CA LEU A 191 -14.21 -6.85 -17.98
C LEU A 191 -14.88 -5.73 -18.78
N THR A 192 -15.99 -5.17 -18.30
CA THR A 192 -16.66 -4.02 -18.92
C THR A 192 -15.76 -2.79 -18.88
N ALA A 193 -15.21 -2.45 -17.72
CA ALA A 193 -14.29 -1.31 -17.54
C ALA A 193 -13.03 -1.45 -18.41
N SER A 194 -12.53 -2.68 -18.61
CA SER A 194 -11.36 -2.95 -19.46
C SER A 194 -11.59 -2.70 -20.96
N ARG A 195 -12.83 -2.49 -21.38
CA ARG A 195 -13.22 -2.17 -22.77
C ARG A 195 -13.54 -0.68 -22.97
N SER A 196 -13.32 0.15 -21.96
CA SER A 196 -13.55 1.60 -22.04
C SER A 196 -12.71 2.26 -23.14
N ASP A 197 -13.24 3.31 -23.76
CA ASP A 197 -12.48 4.15 -24.68
C ASP A 197 -11.35 4.94 -23.97
N LEU A 198 -11.45 5.11 -22.64
CA LEU A 198 -10.46 5.83 -21.84
C LEU A 198 -9.30 4.91 -21.42
N PRO A 199 -8.06 5.21 -21.86
CA PRO A 199 -6.90 4.39 -21.48
C PRO A 199 -6.69 4.28 -19.96
N THR A 200 -6.93 5.35 -19.23
CA THR A 200 -6.79 5.38 -17.77
C THR A 200 -7.71 4.36 -17.08
N LEU A 201 -8.97 4.24 -17.54
CA LEU A 201 -9.90 3.26 -16.99
C LEU A 201 -9.53 1.83 -17.42
N ARG A 202 -9.11 1.62 -18.69
CA ARG A 202 -8.59 0.30 -19.12
C ARG A 202 -7.36 -0.12 -18.33
N SER A 203 -6.46 0.81 -18.05
CA SER A 203 -5.24 0.57 -17.25
C SER A 203 -5.58 0.14 -15.82
N SER A 204 -6.47 0.88 -15.14
CA SER A 204 -6.95 0.51 -13.79
C SER A 204 -7.69 -0.84 -13.80
N ALA A 205 -8.49 -1.11 -14.84
CA ALA A 205 -9.18 -2.39 -15.01
C ALA A 205 -8.19 -3.55 -15.25
N SER A 206 -7.13 -3.34 -16.03
CA SER A 206 -6.05 -4.33 -16.23
C SER A 206 -5.38 -4.71 -14.91
N TYR A 207 -5.05 -3.71 -14.11
CA TYR A 207 -4.52 -3.93 -12.76
C TYR A 207 -5.49 -4.75 -11.89
N ALA A 208 -6.77 -4.33 -11.85
CA ALA A 208 -7.80 -4.98 -11.03
C ALA A 208 -8.08 -6.43 -11.47
N LEU A 209 -8.16 -6.71 -12.79
CA LEU A 209 -8.28 -8.05 -13.34
C LEU A 209 -7.10 -8.94 -12.92
N GLY A 210 -5.88 -8.39 -12.90
CA GLY A 210 -4.69 -9.10 -12.44
C GLY A 210 -4.71 -9.45 -10.95
N VAL A 211 -5.37 -8.63 -10.12
CA VAL A 211 -5.53 -8.89 -8.68
C VAL A 211 -6.65 -9.90 -8.41
N VAL A 212 -7.80 -9.71 -9.05
CA VAL A 212 -8.97 -10.58 -8.85
C VAL A 212 -8.73 -11.97 -9.44
N GLY A 213 -8.07 -12.05 -10.60
CA GLY A 213 -7.73 -13.32 -11.25
C GLY A 213 -8.93 -14.01 -11.93
N GLY A 214 -8.76 -15.30 -12.21
CA GLY A 214 -9.74 -16.13 -12.87
C GLY A 214 -9.51 -16.25 -14.39
N SER A 215 -10.13 -17.27 -15.02
CA SER A 215 -9.91 -17.61 -16.43
C SER A 215 -10.23 -16.47 -17.39
N ASP A 216 -11.37 -15.80 -17.19
CA ASP A 216 -11.82 -14.71 -18.04
C ASP A 216 -10.93 -13.46 -17.89
N SER A 217 -10.46 -13.19 -16.67
CA SER A 217 -9.47 -12.14 -16.39
C SER A 217 -8.17 -12.42 -17.14
N VAL A 218 -7.65 -13.64 -17.06
CA VAL A 218 -6.42 -14.04 -17.79
C VAL A 218 -6.60 -13.93 -19.31
N ALA A 219 -7.73 -14.36 -19.83
CA ALA A 219 -8.04 -14.25 -21.27
C ALA A 219 -8.03 -12.76 -21.70
N ARG A 220 -8.72 -11.90 -20.94
CA ARG A 220 -8.77 -10.46 -21.25
C ARG A 220 -7.41 -9.78 -21.11
N LEU A 221 -6.64 -10.10 -20.06
CA LEU A 221 -5.30 -9.56 -19.89
C LEU A 221 -4.36 -9.92 -21.05
N ARG A 222 -4.49 -11.10 -21.64
CA ARG A 222 -3.74 -11.47 -22.86
C ARG A 222 -4.09 -10.57 -24.04
N GLU A 223 -5.38 -10.26 -24.25
CA GLU A 223 -5.80 -9.32 -25.29
C GLU A 223 -5.23 -7.90 -25.04
N LEU A 224 -5.15 -7.48 -23.78
CA LEU A 224 -4.65 -6.15 -23.39
C LEU A 224 -3.13 -6.01 -23.48
N LEU A 225 -2.37 -7.09 -23.74
CA LEU A 225 -0.93 -6.99 -24.07
C LEU A 225 -0.70 -6.26 -25.39
N ASP A 226 -1.70 -6.21 -26.27
CA ASP A 226 -1.65 -5.52 -27.58
C ASP A 226 -2.37 -4.16 -27.56
N ASP A 227 -2.71 -3.63 -26.36
CA ASP A 227 -3.35 -2.30 -26.26
C ASP A 227 -2.43 -1.21 -26.75
N GLY A 228 -3.00 -0.15 -27.36
CA GLY A 228 -2.25 1.00 -27.87
C GLY A 228 -1.61 1.87 -26.78
N ASP A 229 -2.04 1.73 -25.52
CA ASP A 229 -1.54 2.50 -24.38
C ASP A 229 -0.56 1.67 -23.55
N ASP A 230 0.62 2.21 -23.27
CA ASP A 230 1.69 1.53 -22.53
C ASP A 230 1.27 1.12 -21.10
N ASP A 231 0.56 1.99 -20.38
CA ASP A 231 0.15 1.71 -19.01
C ASP A 231 -0.88 0.57 -18.94
N VAL A 232 -1.70 0.41 -19.99
CA VAL A 232 -2.62 -0.74 -20.14
C VAL A 232 -1.83 -2.01 -20.37
N ARG A 233 -0.88 -2.04 -21.35
CA ARG A 233 -0.03 -3.21 -21.62
C ARG A 233 0.78 -3.61 -20.40
N PHE A 234 1.41 -2.65 -19.73
CA PHE A 234 2.26 -2.90 -18.55
C PHE A 234 1.45 -3.48 -17.39
N ASN A 235 0.25 -2.94 -17.10
CA ASN A 235 -0.63 -3.50 -16.09
C ASN A 235 -1.17 -4.89 -16.46
N ALA A 236 -1.43 -5.14 -17.74
CA ALA A 236 -1.84 -6.45 -18.23
C ALA A 236 -0.73 -7.49 -18.01
N ALA A 237 0.51 -7.17 -18.36
CA ALA A 237 1.67 -8.04 -18.13
C ALA A 237 1.89 -8.32 -16.64
N MET A 238 1.79 -7.29 -15.80
CA MET A 238 1.88 -7.46 -14.35
C MET A 238 0.75 -8.32 -13.79
N GLY A 239 -0.47 -8.19 -14.34
CA GLY A 239 -1.61 -9.03 -13.99
C GLY A 239 -1.36 -10.50 -14.36
N LEU A 240 -0.88 -10.76 -15.58
CA LEU A 240 -0.53 -12.10 -16.06
C LEU A 240 0.61 -12.72 -15.24
N ALA A 241 1.62 -11.93 -14.89
CA ALA A 241 2.71 -12.39 -14.02
C ALA A 241 2.19 -12.85 -12.66
N ARG A 242 1.25 -12.13 -12.02
CA ARG A 242 0.60 -12.56 -10.77
C ARG A 242 -0.16 -13.88 -10.92
N GLN A 243 -0.71 -14.14 -12.10
CA GLN A 243 -1.42 -15.39 -12.40
C GLN A 243 -0.49 -16.53 -12.87
N GLY A 244 0.84 -16.30 -12.84
CA GLY A 244 1.83 -17.29 -13.27
C GLY A 244 1.86 -17.55 -14.78
N SER A 245 1.33 -16.63 -15.59
CA SER A 245 1.28 -16.77 -17.05
C SER A 245 2.55 -16.25 -17.70
N ASP A 246 3.20 -17.11 -18.49
CA ASP A 246 4.39 -16.81 -19.29
C ASP A 246 4.13 -15.83 -20.45
N ALA A 247 2.87 -15.59 -20.81
CA ALA A 247 2.51 -14.56 -21.80
C ALA A 247 2.97 -13.15 -21.40
N ALA A 248 3.30 -12.91 -20.13
CA ALA A 248 3.83 -11.65 -19.64
C ALA A 248 5.25 -11.32 -20.13
N TRP A 249 6.06 -12.31 -20.55
CA TRP A 249 7.50 -12.14 -20.78
C TRP A 249 7.85 -11.03 -21.78
N THR A 250 7.15 -10.95 -22.91
CA THR A 250 7.42 -9.96 -23.95
C THR A 250 7.29 -8.52 -23.47
N ILE A 251 6.22 -8.24 -22.73
CA ILE A 251 5.99 -6.88 -22.19
C ILE A 251 6.88 -6.62 -20.97
N LEU A 252 7.18 -7.61 -20.15
CA LEU A 252 8.18 -7.47 -19.07
C LEU A 252 9.57 -7.14 -19.64
N GLU A 253 9.96 -7.73 -20.77
CA GLU A 253 11.18 -7.37 -21.50
C GLU A 253 11.16 -5.91 -21.95
N GLU A 254 10.07 -5.46 -22.58
CA GLU A 254 9.87 -4.06 -22.99
C GLU A 254 10.05 -3.10 -21.80
N MET A 255 9.40 -3.40 -20.67
CA MET A 255 9.49 -2.58 -19.45
C MET A 255 10.92 -2.52 -18.88
N LEU A 256 11.64 -3.66 -18.88
CA LEU A 256 13.02 -3.74 -18.38
C LEU A 256 14.02 -3.02 -19.31
N ALA A 257 13.73 -2.95 -20.60
CA ALA A 257 14.59 -2.34 -21.61
C ALA A 257 14.45 -0.81 -21.70
N LEU A 258 13.55 -0.20 -20.91
CA LEU A 258 13.35 1.24 -20.91
C LEU A 258 14.65 2.00 -20.57
N PRO A 259 15.15 2.92 -21.44
CA PRO A 259 16.42 3.60 -21.22
C PRO A 259 16.35 4.58 -20.03
N ASP A 260 17.46 4.69 -19.28
CA ASP A 260 17.63 5.79 -18.32
C ASP A 260 18.16 7.02 -19.04
N ILE A 261 17.33 8.07 -19.14
CA ILE A 261 17.69 9.34 -19.73
C ILE A 261 17.89 10.33 -18.59
N MET A 262 19.16 10.78 -18.41
CA MET A 262 19.47 11.79 -17.39
C MET A 262 18.94 13.16 -17.87
N PRO A 263 17.99 13.76 -17.12
CA PRO A 263 17.50 15.09 -17.47
C PRO A 263 18.54 16.17 -17.15
N PRO A 264 18.53 17.33 -17.85
CA PRO A 264 19.30 18.50 -17.46
C PRO A 264 18.97 18.97 -16.04
N GLU A 265 19.92 19.68 -15.40
CA GLU A 265 19.69 20.27 -14.08
C GLU A 265 18.53 21.28 -14.17
N GLY A 266 17.58 21.16 -13.22
CA GLY A 266 16.37 22.01 -13.16
C GLY A 266 15.20 21.57 -14.05
N ASP A 267 15.37 20.54 -14.90
CA ASP A 267 14.27 19.97 -15.68
C ASP A 267 13.37 19.07 -14.82
N GLN A 268 12.36 19.68 -14.20
CA GLN A 268 11.39 18.95 -13.35
C GLN A 268 10.58 17.90 -14.13
N LYS A 269 10.26 18.17 -15.41
CA LYS A 269 9.51 17.23 -16.25
C LYS A 269 10.35 16.00 -16.55
N GLY A 270 11.59 16.19 -16.99
CA GLY A 270 12.52 15.08 -17.24
C GLY A 270 12.82 14.27 -15.98
N GLN A 271 12.91 14.92 -14.81
CA GLN A 271 13.03 14.21 -13.54
C GLN A 271 11.81 13.35 -13.21
N ALA A 272 10.59 13.84 -13.46
CA ALA A 272 9.36 13.06 -13.27
C ALA A 272 9.28 11.88 -14.25
N GLU A 273 9.68 12.07 -15.51
CA GLU A 273 9.74 10.99 -16.52
C GLU A 273 10.77 9.91 -16.13
N ARG A 274 11.94 10.33 -15.65
CA ARG A 274 12.96 9.40 -15.12
C ARG A 274 12.47 8.62 -13.92
N TYR A 275 11.77 9.28 -13.00
CA TYR A 275 11.13 8.60 -11.86
C TYR A 275 10.07 7.60 -12.32
N ARG A 276 9.21 7.98 -13.28
CA ARG A 276 8.21 7.07 -13.88
C ARG A 276 8.88 5.84 -14.50
N ARG A 277 9.96 6.03 -15.29
CA ARG A 277 10.77 4.93 -15.82
C ARG A 277 11.24 3.99 -14.70
N ALA A 278 11.84 4.54 -13.67
CA ALA A 278 12.34 3.74 -12.56
C ALA A 278 11.23 2.90 -11.89
N MET A 279 10.04 3.47 -11.69
CA MET A 279 8.87 2.76 -11.16
C MET A 279 8.42 1.62 -12.07
N ILE A 280 8.39 1.84 -13.40
CA ILE A 280 8.03 0.80 -14.38
C ILE A 280 9.03 -0.35 -14.32
N VAL A 281 10.33 -0.05 -14.36
CA VAL A 281 11.40 -1.07 -14.31
C VAL A 281 11.37 -1.85 -13.00
N VAL A 282 11.21 -1.19 -11.86
CA VAL A 282 11.07 -1.87 -10.54
C VAL A 282 9.85 -2.79 -10.53
N ASN A 283 8.72 -2.37 -11.12
CA ASN A 283 7.54 -3.21 -11.21
C ASN A 283 7.78 -4.42 -12.12
N ALA A 284 8.45 -4.24 -13.26
CA ALA A 284 8.83 -5.35 -14.13
C ALA A 284 9.73 -6.36 -13.40
N ILE A 285 10.77 -5.88 -12.66
CA ILE A 285 11.63 -6.74 -11.83
C ILE A 285 10.78 -7.57 -10.82
N LYS A 286 9.78 -6.95 -10.19
CA LYS A 286 8.86 -7.67 -9.30
C LYS A 286 8.03 -8.71 -10.07
N GLY A 287 7.53 -8.37 -11.26
CA GLY A 287 6.77 -9.29 -12.13
C GLY A 287 7.60 -10.52 -12.52
N VAL A 288 8.86 -10.32 -12.94
CA VAL A 288 9.82 -11.41 -13.20
C VAL A 288 9.99 -12.24 -11.94
N GLY A 289 10.18 -11.61 -10.77
CA GLY A 289 10.33 -12.31 -9.50
C GLY A 289 9.13 -13.22 -9.17
N VAL A 290 7.91 -12.77 -9.42
CA VAL A 290 6.68 -13.57 -9.21
C VAL A 290 6.65 -14.78 -10.14
N LEU A 291 6.98 -14.61 -11.43
CA LEU A 291 7.01 -15.69 -12.40
C LEU A 291 8.10 -16.74 -12.07
N VAL A 292 9.28 -16.29 -11.70
CA VAL A 292 10.38 -17.17 -11.25
C VAL A 292 9.97 -17.97 -10.01
N ASP A 293 9.25 -17.34 -9.07
CA ASP A 293 8.78 -18.04 -7.86
C ASP A 293 7.72 -19.08 -8.16
N SER A 294 6.80 -18.78 -9.08
CA SER A 294 5.71 -19.68 -9.43
C SER A 294 6.19 -20.85 -10.26
N SER A 295 7.06 -20.62 -11.25
CA SER A 295 7.59 -21.65 -12.14
C SER A 295 8.71 -22.47 -11.51
N LYS A 296 9.45 -21.92 -10.52
CA LYS A 296 10.72 -22.45 -10.00
C LYS A 296 11.80 -22.64 -11.08
N GLN A 297 11.68 -21.88 -12.17
CA GLN A 297 12.61 -21.92 -13.30
C GLN A 297 13.25 -20.53 -13.49
N PRO A 298 14.46 -20.46 -14.05
CA PRO A 298 15.06 -19.19 -14.42
C PRO A 298 14.23 -18.53 -15.53
N PRO A 299 14.22 -17.19 -15.61
CA PRO A 299 13.53 -16.48 -16.67
C PRO A 299 14.26 -16.67 -18.01
N PRO A 300 13.63 -16.30 -19.16
CA PRO A 300 14.29 -16.27 -20.45
C PRO A 300 15.65 -15.58 -20.41
N GLU A 301 16.61 -16.04 -21.20
CA GLU A 301 18.01 -15.53 -21.17
C GLU A 301 18.09 -14.02 -21.42
N VAL A 302 17.24 -13.46 -22.29
CA VAL A 302 17.19 -12.01 -22.55
C VAL A 302 16.81 -11.23 -21.28
N ILE A 303 15.84 -11.73 -20.50
CA ILE A 303 15.44 -11.16 -19.22
C ILE A 303 16.58 -11.25 -18.20
N SER A 304 17.26 -12.39 -18.10
CA SER A 304 18.39 -12.60 -17.21
C SER A 304 19.53 -11.60 -17.49
N ARG A 305 19.81 -11.33 -18.77
CA ARG A 305 20.81 -10.32 -19.22
C ARG A 305 20.38 -8.91 -18.82
N LEU A 306 19.11 -8.54 -19.05
CA LEU A 306 18.58 -7.23 -18.66
C LEU A 306 18.65 -7.01 -17.14
N ILE A 307 18.28 -8.01 -16.34
CA ILE A 307 18.39 -7.95 -14.87
C ILE A 307 19.85 -7.78 -14.44
N THR A 308 20.80 -8.44 -15.13
CA THR A 308 22.24 -8.28 -14.84
C THR A 308 22.70 -6.85 -15.15
N THR A 309 22.30 -6.27 -16.27
CA THR A 309 22.64 -4.87 -16.64
C THR A 309 22.00 -3.87 -15.65
N LEU A 310 20.76 -4.08 -15.26
CA LEU A 310 20.03 -3.22 -14.30
C LEU A 310 20.59 -3.29 -12.88
N ALA A 311 21.40 -4.29 -12.55
CA ALA A 311 22.12 -4.34 -11.27
C ALA A 311 23.20 -3.25 -11.13
N ASP A 312 23.54 -2.56 -12.22
CA ASP A 312 24.43 -1.39 -12.27
C ASP A 312 23.71 -0.09 -12.65
N ASP A 313 22.35 -0.09 -12.63
CA ASP A 313 21.52 1.08 -12.97
C ASP A 313 21.85 2.28 -12.06
N PRO A 314 21.91 3.51 -12.61
CA PRO A 314 22.17 4.73 -11.84
C PRO A 314 21.12 4.97 -10.73
N VAL A 315 19.85 4.57 -10.96
CA VAL A 315 18.77 4.74 -9.97
C VAL A 315 18.87 3.64 -8.92
N SER A 316 19.03 4.04 -7.65
CA SER A 316 19.28 3.13 -6.51
C SER A 316 18.22 2.03 -6.36
N ASP A 317 16.93 2.38 -6.57
CA ASP A 317 15.81 1.45 -6.38
C ASP A 317 15.79 0.37 -7.47
N VAL A 318 16.11 0.75 -8.71
CA VAL A 318 16.27 -0.19 -9.83
C VAL A 318 17.46 -1.11 -9.56
N ARG A 319 18.62 -0.54 -9.26
CA ARG A 319 19.85 -1.27 -8.98
C ARG A 319 19.68 -2.28 -7.86
N SER A 320 19.13 -1.87 -6.71
CA SER A 320 18.94 -2.74 -5.56
C SER A 320 17.93 -3.86 -5.83
N SER A 321 16.85 -3.57 -6.53
CA SER A 321 15.83 -4.55 -6.91
C SER A 321 16.37 -5.58 -7.90
N ALA A 322 17.10 -5.12 -8.92
CA ALA A 322 17.74 -5.99 -9.92
C ALA A 322 18.80 -6.89 -9.28
N ALA A 323 19.68 -6.33 -8.43
CA ALA A 323 20.70 -7.10 -7.73
C ALA A 323 20.08 -8.16 -6.79
N ALA A 324 18.95 -7.87 -6.16
CA ALA A 324 18.23 -8.83 -5.32
C ALA A 324 17.65 -10.00 -6.15
N LEU A 325 17.02 -9.69 -7.27
CA LEU A 325 16.46 -10.70 -8.18
C LEU A 325 17.56 -11.55 -8.83
N ARG A 326 18.68 -10.93 -9.29
CA ARG A 326 19.81 -11.64 -9.86
C ARG A 326 20.33 -12.72 -8.92
N ARG A 327 20.61 -12.37 -7.65
CA ARG A 327 21.06 -13.36 -6.65
C ARG A 327 20.09 -14.53 -6.45
N ARG A 328 18.82 -14.31 -6.73
CA ARG A 328 17.78 -15.34 -6.64
C ARG A 328 17.77 -16.26 -7.85
N ILE A 329 17.97 -15.71 -9.05
CA ILE A 329 18.13 -16.46 -10.30
C ILE A 329 19.39 -17.33 -10.23
N ASP A 330 20.53 -16.75 -9.83
CA ASP A 330 21.82 -17.48 -9.69
C ASP A 330 21.70 -18.71 -8.77
N ARG A 331 20.87 -18.62 -7.73
CA ARG A 331 20.60 -19.77 -6.82
C ARG A 331 19.76 -20.87 -7.46
N LEU A 332 18.87 -20.54 -8.40
CA LEU A 332 18.10 -21.56 -9.13
C LEU A 332 19.00 -22.31 -10.11
N ASP A 333 19.87 -21.59 -10.82
CA ASP A 333 20.84 -22.17 -11.77
C ASP A 333 21.87 -23.07 -11.05
N SER A 334 22.22 -22.78 -9.78
CA SER A 334 23.18 -23.59 -9.01
C SER A 334 22.58 -24.87 -8.40
N ASN A 335 21.25 -24.98 -8.34
CA ASN A 335 20.54 -26.11 -7.73
C ASN A 335 19.86 -27.04 -8.76
N GLY A 336 19.94 -26.73 -10.06
CA GLY A 336 19.45 -27.52 -11.17
C GLY A 336 20.58 -28.20 -11.91
#